data_e2192c9d8215db2baa5a8e19493353ac
#
_entry.id   e2192c9d8215db2baa5a8e19493353ac
#
_cell.length_a   1.000
_cell.length_b   1.000
_cell.length_c   1.000
_cell.angle_alpha   90.00
_cell.angle_beta   90.00
_cell.angle_gamma   90.00
#
_symmetry.space_group_name_H-M   'P 1'
#
loop_
_entity.id
_entity.type
_entity.pdbx_description
1 polymer ?
#
loop_
_entity_poly.entity_id
_entity_poly.type
_entity_poly.pdbx_seq_one_letter_code
_entity_poly.pdbx_strand_id
1 'polypeptide(L)'
;HILEGLVKAQDRIDDVIAVGKASRSREQFEAVLQGTEVMPGIAAFDFTEPQAKAIAERRLYQLSRLDVEKVQNDYDELKIKIADLKDIIASRVRRLNILIEELDAMVERHGDERRSEINKMPLSMDREDLIEERAIAITLTDDNYIRHVPVETFRIQNRGGKGLKGVATKDEDSPQSIITCFSKDRLLIFTDLGRVYGLKAWEIPQGSRQSRGTHIRNLLENLQDEENIVSILPISKELVDEVTEKCLKIKLEEGEKRPPSGYFLLFATKLGLIKKTDLHEYVRINRNGKYALRFKLENDSLVNVQQSVDSDDVVMISTTGYASRFKCDAIRTSGRVSGGVYGIKVADRKGSGGGFVAGMLAMSDADSQILTISKFGMAKRSRLGTADRVPDLDRDGNERFDDDGNLKMMTDGYRSTNPGAKGVRTMKLDEEFSDELVSVRRIPDLNDNLFVLTKKGMMIRLAVDQTKETSGKSTKGTRIMELRSKDKSAHDDE
;
A
#
# COMPACT_ATOMS: atom_id res chain seq x y z
N HIS A 1 37.04 -16.09 54.93
CA HIS A 1 38.39 -16.63 54.81
C HIS A 1 39.25 -16.29 56.05
N ILE A 2 39.37 -15.00 56.45
CA ILE A 2 40.12 -14.63 57.65
C ILE A 2 39.52 -15.21 58.92
N LEU A 3 38.18 -15.07 59.12
CA LEU A 3 37.45 -15.62 60.26
C LEU A 3 37.56 -17.14 60.32
N GLU A 4 37.54 -17.83 59.21
CA GLU A 4 37.77 -19.28 59.13
C GLU A 4 39.16 -19.68 59.67
N GLY A 5 40.19 -18.88 59.31
CA GLY A 5 41.53 -19.07 59.86
C GLY A 5 41.60 -18.83 61.36
N LEU A 6 40.88 -17.83 61.86
CA LEU A 6 40.82 -17.56 63.28
C LEU A 6 40.09 -18.65 64.06
N VAL A 7 39.01 -19.22 63.55
CA VAL A 7 38.27 -20.34 64.17
C VAL A 7 39.20 -21.54 64.16
N LYS A 8 39.89 -21.92 63.06
CA LYS A 8 40.85 -23.03 63.02
C LYS A 8 42.04 -22.86 63.99
N ALA A 9 42.51 -21.59 64.10
CA ALA A 9 43.56 -21.27 65.04
C ALA A 9 43.17 -21.49 66.52
N GLN A 10 41.88 -21.28 66.78
CA GLN A 10 41.29 -21.42 68.09
C GLN A 10 41.12 -22.88 68.53
N ASP A 11 40.75 -23.75 67.60
CA ASP A 11 40.73 -25.22 67.86
C ASP A 11 42.11 -25.76 68.29
N ARG A 12 43.17 -25.06 67.87
CA ARG A 12 44.58 -25.42 68.15
C ARG A 12 45.32 -24.31 68.88
N ILE A 13 44.63 -23.63 69.79
CA ILE A 13 45.13 -22.39 70.42
C ILE A 13 46.41 -22.66 71.23
N ASP A 14 46.52 -23.80 71.91
CA ASP A 14 47.70 -24.17 72.65
C ASP A 14 48.94 -24.32 71.76
N ASP A 15 48.75 -24.87 70.59
CA ASP A 15 49.85 -25.04 69.60
C ASP A 15 50.26 -23.66 69.06
N VAL A 16 49.31 -22.78 68.77
CA VAL A 16 49.54 -21.40 68.30
C VAL A 16 50.30 -20.56 69.37
N ILE A 17 49.94 -20.73 70.63
CA ILE A 17 50.64 -20.08 71.76
C ILE A 17 52.03 -20.64 71.91
N ALA A 18 52.22 -21.98 71.76
CA ALA A 18 53.55 -22.63 71.85
C ALA A 18 54.48 -22.10 70.73
N VAL A 19 53.99 -22.01 69.50
CA VAL A 19 54.73 -21.44 68.38
C VAL A 19 55.08 -19.96 68.66
N GLY A 20 54.15 -19.17 69.21
CA GLY A 20 54.39 -17.76 69.52
C GLY A 20 55.49 -17.57 70.62
N LYS A 21 55.59 -18.50 71.60
CA LYS A 21 56.58 -18.46 72.60
C LYS A 21 57.99 -18.96 72.07
N ALA A 22 57.99 -19.78 71.07
CA ALA A 22 59.24 -20.39 70.54
C ALA A 22 59.80 -19.56 69.37
N SER A 23 59.00 -18.73 68.70
CA SER A 23 59.42 -17.87 67.57
C SER A 23 60.26 -16.72 68.01
N ARG A 24 61.33 -16.44 67.27
CA ARG A 24 62.30 -15.32 67.54
C ARG A 24 61.87 -14.00 66.92
N SER A 25 61.04 -14.04 65.87
CA SER A 25 60.50 -12.85 65.20
C SER A 25 59.05 -13.11 64.75
N ARG A 26 58.37 -12.05 64.42
CA ARG A 26 56.98 -12.08 63.85
C ARG A 26 56.96 -12.81 62.51
N GLU A 27 57.97 -12.56 61.67
CA GLU A 27 58.10 -13.23 60.37
C GLU A 27 58.24 -14.74 60.53
N GLN A 28 59.02 -15.23 61.53
CA GLN A 28 59.16 -16.66 61.82
C GLN A 28 57.81 -17.23 62.33
N PHE A 29 57.10 -16.51 63.17
CA PHE A 29 55.79 -16.96 63.67
C PHE A 29 54.82 -17.12 62.49
N GLU A 30 54.74 -16.11 61.60
CA GLU A 30 53.89 -16.19 60.41
C GLU A 30 54.31 -17.31 59.44
N ALA A 31 55.62 -17.54 59.25
CA ALA A 31 56.16 -18.63 58.43
C ALA A 31 55.81 -20.06 58.98
N VAL A 32 55.86 -20.25 60.29
CA VAL A 32 55.42 -21.50 60.90
C VAL A 32 53.94 -21.72 60.78
N LEU A 33 53.14 -20.68 60.94
CA LEU A 33 51.67 -20.76 60.74
C LEU A 33 51.29 -21.03 59.28
N GLN A 34 52.11 -20.62 58.36
CA GLN A 34 51.92 -20.93 56.92
C GLN A 34 52.45 -22.33 56.57
N GLY A 35 53.11 -23.00 57.44
CA GLY A 35 53.70 -24.30 57.18
C GLY A 35 54.99 -24.27 56.36
N THR A 36 55.57 -23.09 56.12
CA THR A 36 56.84 -22.91 55.40
C THR A 36 58.08 -23.23 56.29
N GLU A 37 57.94 -23.10 57.60
CA GLU A 37 58.90 -23.53 58.59
C GLU A 37 58.24 -24.54 59.53
N VAL A 38 59.01 -25.52 60.00
CA VAL A 38 58.52 -26.60 60.91
C VAL A 38 59.19 -26.47 62.25
N MET A 39 58.44 -26.51 63.35
CA MET A 39 58.91 -26.52 64.70
C MET A 39 58.86 -27.94 65.29
N PRO A 40 59.95 -28.45 65.94
CA PRO A 40 59.94 -29.76 66.53
C PRO A 40 58.85 -29.90 67.61
N GLY A 41 58.03 -30.96 67.52
CA GLY A 41 56.98 -31.25 68.49
C GLY A 41 55.59 -30.56 68.25
N ILE A 42 55.45 -29.79 67.23
CA ILE A 42 54.16 -29.14 66.85
C ILE A 42 53.77 -29.62 65.48
N ALA A 43 52.54 -30.06 65.32
CA ALA A 43 52.00 -30.43 64.01
C ALA A 43 51.88 -29.20 63.07
N ALA A 44 52.28 -29.38 61.80
CA ALA A 44 52.25 -28.30 60.81
C ALA A 44 50.88 -27.62 60.69
N PHE A 45 50.94 -26.34 60.51
CA PHE A 45 49.73 -25.52 60.16
C PHE A 45 49.66 -25.31 58.65
N ASP A 46 48.49 -25.01 58.19
CA ASP A 46 48.19 -24.73 56.78
C ASP A 46 47.31 -23.47 56.66
N PHE A 47 47.84 -22.39 57.21
CA PHE A 47 47.15 -21.09 57.09
C PHE A 47 47.64 -20.31 55.90
N THR A 48 46.74 -19.65 55.25
CA THR A 48 47.16 -18.73 54.21
C THR A 48 47.83 -17.49 54.80
N GLU A 49 48.61 -16.76 53.99
CA GLU A 49 49.34 -15.58 54.46
C GLU A 49 48.45 -14.53 55.14
N PRO A 50 47.23 -14.18 54.60
CA PRO A 50 46.31 -13.30 55.29
C PRO A 50 45.77 -13.81 56.61
N GLN A 51 45.58 -15.12 56.72
CA GLN A 51 45.14 -15.77 57.97
C GLN A 51 46.28 -15.75 59.04
N ALA A 52 47.51 -16.09 58.65
CA ALA A 52 48.65 -16.04 59.51
C ALA A 52 48.93 -14.66 60.09
N LYS A 53 48.85 -13.62 59.24
CA LYS A 53 48.96 -12.22 59.66
C LYS A 53 47.85 -11.82 60.63
N ALA A 54 46.58 -12.18 60.34
CA ALA A 54 45.47 -11.88 61.22
C ALA A 54 45.57 -12.59 62.58
N ILE A 55 46.12 -13.77 62.63
CA ILE A 55 46.40 -14.46 63.88
C ILE A 55 47.51 -13.76 64.65
N ALA A 56 48.62 -13.39 63.99
CA ALA A 56 49.75 -12.72 64.59
C ALA A 56 49.44 -11.33 65.19
N GLU A 57 48.45 -10.65 64.67
CA GLU A 57 47.99 -9.30 65.12
C GLU A 57 47.07 -9.39 66.34
N ARG A 58 46.54 -10.55 66.69
CA ARG A 58 45.63 -10.67 67.82
C ARG A 58 46.36 -10.58 69.17
N ARG A 59 45.76 -9.83 70.09
CA ARG A 59 46.24 -9.71 71.46
C ARG A 59 45.80 -10.91 72.27
N LEU A 60 46.61 -11.34 73.22
CA LEU A 60 46.37 -12.54 74.07
C LEU A 60 45.00 -12.52 74.77
N TYR A 61 44.51 -11.35 75.28
CA TYR A 61 43.22 -11.30 75.93
C TYR A 61 42.05 -11.52 75.01
N GLN A 62 42.18 -11.31 73.66
CA GLN A 62 41.18 -11.56 72.64
C GLN A 62 40.97 -13.03 72.35
N LEU A 63 41.69 -13.88 73.04
CA LEU A 63 41.59 -15.36 73.02
C LEU A 63 40.69 -15.87 74.14
N SER A 64 39.96 -14.92 74.82
CA SER A 64 39.00 -15.31 75.91
C SER A 64 37.76 -15.99 75.29
N ARG A 65 37.10 -16.82 76.11
CA ARG A 65 35.91 -17.58 75.67
C ARG A 65 34.79 -16.73 75.02
N LEU A 66 34.60 -15.52 75.52
CA LEU A 66 33.58 -14.59 75.00
C LEU A 66 33.92 -14.06 73.60
N ASP A 67 35.19 -13.75 73.33
CA ASP A 67 35.65 -13.36 72.02
C ASP A 67 35.62 -14.50 71.00
N VAL A 68 35.83 -15.73 71.47
CA VAL A 68 35.68 -16.96 70.70
C VAL A 68 34.29 -17.14 70.18
N GLU A 69 33.29 -17.08 71.05
CA GLU A 69 31.88 -17.24 70.70
C GLU A 69 31.46 -16.15 69.70
N LYS A 70 31.98 -14.94 69.87
CA LYS A 70 31.68 -13.84 68.95
C LYS A 70 32.24 -14.10 67.58
N VAL A 71 33.49 -14.50 67.46
CA VAL A 71 34.12 -14.85 66.15
C VAL A 71 33.42 -16.02 65.47
N GLN A 72 32.97 -16.99 66.25
CA GLN A 72 32.22 -18.14 65.72
C GLN A 72 30.85 -17.68 65.17
N ASN A 73 30.13 -16.85 65.94
CA ASN A 73 28.83 -16.33 65.52
C ASN A 73 28.97 -15.47 64.24
N ASP A 74 29.96 -14.55 64.21
CA ASP A 74 30.24 -13.73 63.03
C ASP A 74 30.58 -14.57 61.79
N TYR A 75 31.32 -15.67 62.01
CA TYR A 75 31.64 -16.62 60.95
C TYR A 75 30.41 -17.34 60.40
N ASP A 76 29.57 -17.84 61.28
CA ASP A 76 28.33 -18.55 60.91
C ASP A 76 27.33 -17.62 60.25
N GLU A 77 27.18 -16.38 60.75
CA GLU A 77 26.37 -15.36 60.06
C GLU A 77 26.85 -15.05 58.67
N LEU A 78 28.17 -14.85 58.50
CA LEU A 78 28.75 -14.60 57.18
C LEU A 78 28.59 -15.77 56.25
N LYS A 79 28.70 -17.00 56.77
CA LYS A 79 28.52 -18.22 55.99
C LYS A 79 27.11 -18.36 55.46
N ILE A 80 26.11 -18.06 56.30
CA ILE A 80 24.70 -18.02 55.90
C ILE A 80 24.51 -16.95 54.83
N LYS A 81 25.05 -15.76 55.02
CA LYS A 81 24.95 -14.65 54.08
C LYS A 81 25.59 -14.93 52.72
N ILE A 82 26.75 -15.63 52.74
CA ILE A 82 27.43 -16.09 51.52
C ILE A 82 26.58 -17.12 50.77
N ALA A 83 25.96 -18.06 51.50
CA ALA A 83 25.09 -19.05 50.90
C ALA A 83 23.86 -18.41 50.25
N ASP A 84 23.25 -17.46 50.95
CA ASP A 84 22.12 -16.69 50.43
C ASP A 84 22.47 -15.91 49.15
N LEU A 85 23.59 -15.16 49.17
CA LEU A 85 24.05 -14.40 48.00
C LEU A 85 24.41 -15.31 46.82
N LYS A 86 25.00 -16.49 47.09
CA LYS A 86 25.25 -17.46 46.00
C LYS A 86 23.98 -18.01 45.40
N ASP A 87 22.95 -18.26 46.21
CA ASP A 87 21.64 -18.68 45.70
C ASP A 87 20.94 -17.58 44.89
N ILE A 88 21.02 -16.31 45.34
CA ILE A 88 20.53 -15.17 44.56
C ILE A 88 21.22 -15.10 43.19
N ILE A 89 22.54 -15.27 43.13
CA ILE A 89 23.30 -15.24 41.87
C ILE A 89 22.90 -16.41 40.96
N ALA A 90 22.75 -17.62 41.53
CA ALA A 90 22.43 -18.83 40.77
C ALA A 90 20.97 -18.83 40.26
N SER A 91 20.03 -18.32 41.06
CA SER A 91 18.60 -18.37 40.76
C SER A 91 18.11 -17.10 40.07
N ARG A 92 17.74 -17.21 38.77
CA ARG A 92 17.09 -16.10 38.04
C ARG A 92 15.76 -15.70 38.67
N VAL A 93 14.98 -16.65 39.12
CA VAL A 93 13.66 -16.40 39.73
C VAL A 93 13.80 -15.58 41.00
N ARG A 94 14.77 -15.93 41.86
CA ARG A 94 15.00 -15.20 43.11
C ARG A 94 15.46 -13.75 42.87
N ARG A 95 16.33 -13.53 41.87
CA ARG A 95 16.73 -12.16 41.45
C ARG A 95 15.55 -11.34 40.95
N LEU A 96 14.63 -11.95 40.15
CA LEU A 96 13.45 -11.29 39.69
C LEU A 96 12.49 -10.96 40.84
N ASN A 97 12.33 -11.82 41.81
CA ASN A 97 11.49 -11.55 42.97
C ASN A 97 12.02 -10.37 43.78
N ILE A 98 13.33 -10.32 44.03
CA ILE A 98 13.97 -9.18 44.73
C ILE A 98 13.72 -7.89 43.95
N LEU A 99 13.87 -7.92 42.64
CA LEU A 99 13.59 -6.76 41.77
C LEU A 99 12.12 -6.33 41.84
N ILE A 100 11.20 -7.29 41.88
CA ILE A 100 9.76 -7.00 42.03
C ILE A 100 9.48 -6.33 43.39
N GLU A 101 10.03 -6.87 44.48
CA GLU A 101 9.88 -6.31 45.82
C GLU A 101 10.43 -4.86 45.91
N GLU A 102 11.58 -4.61 45.30
CA GLU A 102 12.15 -3.25 45.21
C GLU A 102 11.28 -2.30 44.38
N LEU A 103 10.76 -2.78 43.26
CA LEU A 103 9.85 -1.99 42.42
C LEU A 103 8.51 -1.71 43.11
N ASP A 104 7.96 -2.71 43.78
CA ASP A 104 6.71 -2.52 44.57
C ASP A 104 6.91 -1.49 45.70
N ALA A 105 8.03 -1.55 46.40
CA ALA A 105 8.37 -0.55 47.41
C ALA A 105 8.58 0.87 46.81
N MET A 106 9.08 0.98 45.60
CA MET A 106 9.18 2.24 44.85
C MET A 106 7.80 2.76 44.46
N VAL A 107 6.91 1.87 43.97
CA VAL A 107 5.54 2.21 43.60
C VAL A 107 4.77 2.68 44.83
N GLU A 108 4.92 2.04 46.00
CA GLU A 108 4.28 2.43 47.24
C GLU A 108 4.72 3.83 47.69
N ARG A 109 6.01 4.18 47.52
CA ARG A 109 6.56 5.49 47.95
C ARG A 109 6.29 6.63 46.99
N HIS A 110 6.25 6.33 45.69
CA HIS A 110 6.26 7.32 44.60
C HIS A 110 5.14 7.13 43.59
N GLY A 111 4.31 6.10 43.76
CA GLY A 111 3.21 5.82 42.82
C GLY A 111 2.12 6.88 42.98
N ASP A 112 1.78 7.49 41.87
CA ASP A 112 0.62 8.38 41.74
C ASP A 112 -0.58 7.61 41.19
N GLU A 113 -1.77 8.02 41.54
CA GLU A 113 -2.98 7.55 40.89
C GLU A 113 -2.96 7.93 39.40
N ARG A 114 -3.47 7.03 38.57
CA ARG A 114 -3.54 7.25 37.14
C ARG A 114 -4.37 8.50 36.84
N ARG A 115 -3.76 9.50 36.20
CA ARG A 115 -4.40 10.76 35.80
C ARG A 115 -5.31 10.63 34.58
N SER A 116 -5.11 9.59 33.76
CA SER A 116 -5.91 9.32 32.58
C SER A 116 -6.94 8.25 32.88
N GLU A 117 -8.19 8.51 32.58
CA GLU A 117 -9.26 7.52 32.68
C GLU A 117 -9.09 6.42 31.64
N ILE A 118 -9.22 5.17 32.08
CA ILE A 118 -9.36 4.04 31.13
C ILE A 118 -10.83 3.97 30.74
N ASN A 119 -11.16 4.54 29.60
CA ASN A 119 -12.47 4.36 29.03
C ASN A 119 -12.58 2.95 28.48
N LYS A 120 -13.52 2.14 29.02
CA LYS A 120 -13.79 0.76 28.55
C LYS A 120 -14.60 0.73 27.27
N MET A 121 -14.97 1.89 26.69
CA MET A 121 -15.49 1.91 25.34
C MET A 121 -14.40 1.36 24.40
N PRO A 122 -14.75 0.45 23.48
CA PRO A 122 -13.82 0.03 22.44
C PRO A 122 -13.47 1.28 21.62
N LEU A 123 -12.31 1.85 21.89
CA LEU A 123 -11.68 2.86 21.05
C LEU A 123 -11.16 2.16 19.80
N SER A 124 -12.04 1.64 18.99
CA SER A 124 -11.84 1.52 17.57
C SER A 124 -12.33 2.80 16.88
N MET A 125 -11.93 3.96 17.39
CA MET A 125 -11.88 5.13 16.52
C MET A 125 -10.67 4.90 15.61
N ASP A 126 -10.93 4.24 14.48
CA ASP A 126 -9.99 4.24 13.38
C ASP A 126 -9.71 5.71 13.01
N ARG A 127 -8.47 6.00 12.59
CA ARG A 127 -8.14 7.33 12.06
C ARG A 127 -9.14 7.77 10.99
N GLU A 128 -9.75 6.82 10.31
CA GLU A 128 -10.76 7.00 9.29
C GLU A 128 -12.06 7.63 9.82
N ASP A 129 -12.44 7.35 11.08
CA ASP A 129 -13.64 7.92 11.70
C ASP A 129 -13.50 9.42 11.98
N LEU A 130 -12.26 9.91 12.13
CA LEU A 130 -11.94 11.32 12.31
C LEU A 130 -11.84 12.10 10.99
N ILE A 131 -11.82 11.40 9.85
CA ILE A 131 -11.71 12.03 8.54
C ILE A 131 -13.10 12.45 8.05
N GLU A 132 -13.24 13.72 7.73
CA GLU A 132 -14.45 14.24 7.09
C GLU A 132 -14.61 13.65 5.69
N GLU A 133 -15.81 13.16 5.39
CA GLU A 133 -16.13 12.66 4.07
C GLU A 133 -16.44 13.81 3.12
N ARG A 134 -15.57 14.02 2.15
CA ARG A 134 -15.70 15.09 1.14
C ARG A 134 -15.23 14.62 -0.23
N ALA A 135 -15.81 15.22 -1.27
CA ALA A 135 -15.37 14.96 -2.64
C ALA A 135 -14.01 15.62 -2.90
N ILE A 136 -13.07 14.82 -3.37
CA ILE A 136 -11.70 15.23 -3.69
C ILE A 136 -11.35 14.88 -5.14
N ALA A 137 -10.51 15.70 -5.75
CA ALA A 137 -9.89 15.44 -7.03
C ALA A 137 -8.42 15.06 -6.81
N ILE A 138 -8.06 13.88 -7.23
CA ILE A 138 -6.69 13.35 -7.17
C ILE A 138 -6.05 13.63 -8.52
N THR A 139 -4.91 14.29 -8.53
CA THR A 139 -4.12 14.55 -9.74
C THR A 139 -2.87 13.70 -9.70
N LEU A 140 -2.59 12.99 -10.79
CA LEU A 140 -1.36 12.23 -11.02
C LEU A 140 -0.61 12.86 -12.20
N THR A 141 0.71 12.99 -12.10
CA THR A 141 1.59 13.45 -13.18
C THR A 141 2.37 12.30 -13.80
N ASP A 142 2.93 12.50 -15.00
CA ASP A 142 3.75 11.51 -15.70
C ASP A 142 4.99 11.08 -14.89
N ASP A 143 5.56 12.00 -14.10
CA ASP A 143 6.66 11.73 -13.17
C ASP A 143 6.20 11.06 -11.85
N ASN A 144 4.96 10.53 -11.81
CA ASN A 144 4.40 9.86 -10.64
C ASN A 144 4.26 10.75 -9.39
N TYR A 145 4.03 12.07 -9.54
CA TYR A 145 3.62 12.93 -8.43
C TYR A 145 2.12 12.91 -8.25
N ILE A 146 1.68 12.74 -7.01
CA ILE A 146 0.27 12.63 -6.65
C ILE A 146 -0.12 13.62 -5.55
N ARG A 147 -1.32 14.15 -5.62
CA ARG A 147 -1.93 15.00 -4.59
C ARG A 147 -3.43 14.94 -4.68
N HIS A 148 -4.12 15.32 -3.62
CA HIS A 148 -5.55 15.58 -3.68
C HIS A 148 -5.88 17.06 -3.43
N VAL A 149 -6.97 17.51 -4.02
CA VAL A 149 -7.50 18.87 -3.86
C VAL A 149 -9.04 18.75 -3.74
N PRO A 150 -9.72 19.49 -2.85
CA PRO A 150 -11.16 19.51 -2.81
C PRO A 150 -11.75 19.93 -4.17
N VAL A 151 -12.79 19.22 -4.64
CA VAL A 151 -13.40 19.46 -5.97
C VAL A 151 -13.92 20.90 -6.10
N GLU A 152 -14.37 21.50 -5.01
CA GLU A 152 -14.88 22.88 -4.94
C GLU A 152 -13.84 23.93 -5.36
N THR A 153 -12.56 23.58 -5.31
CA THR A 153 -11.46 24.48 -5.72
C THR A 153 -11.43 24.75 -7.23
N PHE A 154 -12.10 23.90 -8.03
CA PHE A 154 -12.13 24.00 -9.48
C PHE A 154 -13.43 24.72 -9.95
N ARG A 155 -13.30 25.92 -10.51
CA ARG A 155 -14.44 26.69 -11.06
C ARG A 155 -14.84 26.17 -12.44
N ILE A 156 -16.14 26.16 -12.73
CA ILE A 156 -16.69 25.81 -14.04
C ILE A 156 -16.35 26.93 -15.06
N GLN A 157 -15.92 26.55 -16.27
CA GLN A 157 -15.60 27.45 -17.36
C GLN A 157 -16.44 27.11 -18.60
N ASN A 158 -16.64 28.10 -19.49
CA ASN A 158 -17.32 27.90 -20.77
C ASN A 158 -16.34 27.38 -21.83
N ARG A 159 -16.85 26.68 -22.87
CA ARG A 159 -16.05 26.18 -23.99
C ARG A 159 -15.33 27.32 -24.69
N GLY A 160 -14.14 27.05 -25.25
CA GLY A 160 -13.31 28.04 -25.95
C GLY A 160 -12.52 28.96 -25.03
N GLY A 161 -12.57 28.75 -23.72
CA GLY A 161 -11.69 29.41 -22.75
C GLY A 161 -10.24 28.90 -22.85
N LYS A 162 -9.28 29.75 -22.45
CA LYS A 162 -7.83 29.38 -22.42
C LYS A 162 -7.46 28.38 -21.32
N GLY A 163 -8.44 27.97 -20.50
CA GLY A 163 -8.18 27.10 -19.33
C GLY A 163 -7.49 27.85 -18.18
N LEU A 164 -7.38 27.16 -17.05
CA LEU A 164 -6.61 27.61 -15.89
C LEU A 164 -5.37 26.74 -15.76
N LYS A 165 -4.26 27.31 -15.31
CA LYS A 165 -3.07 26.53 -14.97
C LYS A 165 -3.44 25.60 -13.80
N GLY A 166 -3.65 24.33 -14.11
CA GLY A 166 -4.18 23.33 -13.18
C GLY A 166 -3.10 22.67 -12.32
N VAL A 167 -1.88 22.57 -12.88
CA VAL A 167 -0.73 21.93 -12.23
C VAL A 167 0.49 22.79 -12.47
N ALA A 168 1.26 23.12 -11.45
CA ALA A 168 2.61 23.61 -11.62
C ALA A 168 3.52 22.39 -11.78
N THR A 169 3.90 22.10 -13.00
CA THR A 169 4.88 21.09 -13.34
C THR A 169 6.24 21.74 -13.52
N LYS A 170 7.34 20.98 -13.36
CA LYS A 170 8.62 21.36 -13.94
C LYS A 170 8.48 21.37 -15.47
N ASP A 171 9.39 21.98 -16.17
CA ASP A 171 9.33 22.16 -17.63
C ASP A 171 9.17 20.84 -18.44
N GLU A 172 9.39 19.68 -17.81
CA GLU A 172 9.35 18.35 -18.42
C GLU A 172 8.25 17.43 -17.86
N ASP A 173 7.55 17.79 -16.75
CA ASP A 173 6.51 16.94 -16.12
C ASP A 173 5.12 17.39 -16.59
N SER A 174 4.26 16.46 -16.95
CA SER A 174 2.90 16.74 -17.42
C SER A 174 1.84 16.02 -16.59
N PRO A 175 0.62 16.57 -16.46
CA PRO A 175 -0.46 15.88 -15.78
C PRO A 175 -0.96 14.71 -16.60
N GLN A 176 -0.90 13.51 -16.03
CA GLN A 176 -1.35 12.27 -16.66
C GLN A 176 -2.86 12.05 -16.51
N SER A 177 -3.38 12.23 -15.28
CA SER A 177 -4.80 11.96 -15.01
C SER A 177 -5.34 12.78 -13.84
N ILE A 178 -6.66 12.99 -13.86
CA ILE A 178 -7.46 13.49 -12.73
C ILE A 178 -8.56 12.50 -12.44
N ILE A 179 -8.72 12.15 -11.16
CA ILE A 179 -9.71 11.20 -10.68
C ILE A 179 -10.48 11.85 -9.54
N THR A 180 -11.80 11.76 -9.57
CA THR A 180 -12.68 12.25 -8.51
C THR A 180 -13.15 11.07 -7.66
N CYS A 181 -13.10 11.22 -6.34
CA CYS A 181 -13.56 10.22 -5.39
C CYS A 181 -13.91 10.88 -4.05
N PHE A 182 -14.39 10.11 -3.10
CA PHE A 182 -14.55 10.56 -1.73
C PHE A 182 -13.30 10.29 -0.89
N SER A 183 -13.10 11.09 0.15
CA SER A 183 -11.91 10.99 1.03
C SER A 183 -11.76 9.61 1.68
N LYS A 184 -12.86 8.92 1.98
CA LYS A 184 -12.87 7.58 2.60
C LYS A 184 -12.78 6.41 1.63
N ASP A 185 -12.80 6.67 0.33
CA ASP A 185 -12.71 5.63 -0.68
C ASP A 185 -11.37 4.90 -0.62
N ARG A 186 -11.42 3.64 -1.01
CA ARG A 186 -10.23 2.82 -1.20
C ARG A 186 -9.73 2.97 -2.62
N LEU A 187 -8.46 3.29 -2.77
CA LEU A 187 -7.81 3.39 -4.07
C LEU A 187 -7.05 2.10 -4.38
N LEU A 188 -7.32 1.53 -5.54
CA LEU A 188 -6.52 0.49 -6.15
C LEU A 188 -5.66 1.13 -7.25
N ILE A 189 -4.35 1.13 -7.07
CA ILE A 189 -3.38 1.77 -7.95
C ILE A 189 -2.71 0.68 -8.76
N PHE A 190 -2.88 0.73 -10.08
CA PHE A 190 -2.36 -0.27 -11.02
C PHE A 190 -1.22 0.29 -11.83
N THR A 191 -0.21 -0.55 -12.08
CA THR A 191 0.99 -0.18 -12.83
C THR A 191 1.04 -0.88 -14.19
N ASP A 192 1.85 -0.33 -15.08
CA ASP A 192 2.12 -0.87 -16.41
C ASP A 192 2.69 -2.30 -16.37
N LEU A 193 3.44 -2.64 -15.31
CA LEU A 193 3.96 -3.98 -15.07
C LEU A 193 2.92 -4.98 -14.51
N GLY A 194 1.66 -4.58 -14.40
CA GLY A 194 0.57 -5.45 -13.96
C GLY A 194 0.55 -5.71 -12.45
N ARG A 195 1.09 -4.81 -11.64
CA ARG A 195 1.00 -4.84 -10.18
C ARG A 195 -0.15 -3.95 -9.70
N VAL A 196 -0.61 -4.20 -8.48
CA VAL A 196 -1.67 -3.42 -7.81
C VAL A 196 -1.26 -3.11 -6.38
N TYR A 197 -1.51 -1.87 -5.97
CA TYR A 197 -1.28 -1.35 -4.63
C TYR A 197 -2.58 -0.80 -4.06
N GLY A 198 -2.77 -0.95 -2.75
CA GLY A 198 -3.95 -0.45 -2.05
C GLY A 198 -3.59 0.72 -1.12
N LEU A 199 -4.34 1.81 -1.24
CA LEU A 199 -4.20 3.02 -0.44
C LEU A 199 -5.60 3.57 -0.10
N LYS A 200 -5.74 4.31 1.00
CA LYS A 200 -6.94 5.10 1.28
C LYS A 200 -6.81 6.49 0.64
N ALA A 201 -7.90 7.04 0.11
CA ALA A 201 -7.84 8.32 -0.59
C ALA A 201 -7.36 9.47 0.31
N TRP A 202 -7.74 9.50 1.59
CA TRP A 202 -7.29 10.50 2.57
C TRP A 202 -5.80 10.41 2.92
N GLU A 203 -5.12 9.31 2.62
CA GLU A 203 -3.68 9.13 2.85
C GLU A 203 -2.82 9.88 1.83
N ILE A 204 -3.41 10.26 0.70
CA ILE A 204 -2.73 11.14 -0.27
C ILE A 204 -2.65 12.55 0.33
N PRO A 205 -1.47 13.19 0.34
CA PRO A 205 -1.33 14.53 0.89
C PRO A 205 -2.21 15.56 0.17
N GLN A 206 -2.86 16.43 0.95
CA GLN A 206 -3.58 17.57 0.41
C GLN A 206 -2.58 18.59 -0.15
N GLY A 207 -2.81 19.04 -1.36
CA GLY A 207 -2.02 20.05 -2.02
C GLY A 207 -2.84 21.27 -2.41
N SER A 208 -2.17 22.38 -2.72
CA SER A 208 -2.80 23.49 -3.44
C SER A 208 -2.94 23.12 -4.92
N ARG A 209 -3.80 23.83 -5.65
CA ARG A 209 -3.98 23.63 -7.10
C ARG A 209 -2.65 23.72 -7.89
N GLN A 210 -1.70 24.51 -7.41
CA GLN A 210 -0.41 24.73 -8.08
C GLN A 210 0.76 23.97 -7.47
N SER A 211 0.56 23.20 -6.38
CA SER A 211 1.64 22.43 -5.78
C SER A 211 2.00 21.22 -6.66
N ARG A 212 3.25 20.77 -6.59
CA ARG A 212 3.71 19.57 -7.31
C ARG A 212 3.10 18.28 -6.74
N GLY A 213 2.80 18.26 -5.44
CA GLY A 213 2.38 17.06 -4.72
C GLY A 213 3.55 16.25 -4.18
N THR A 214 3.28 15.00 -3.82
CA THR A 214 4.25 14.06 -3.27
C THR A 214 4.49 12.94 -4.28
N HIS A 215 5.74 12.52 -4.43
CA HIS A 215 6.04 11.38 -5.31
C HIS A 215 5.43 10.10 -4.72
N ILE A 216 4.75 9.32 -5.56
CA ILE A 216 3.94 8.17 -5.13
C ILE A 216 4.76 7.08 -4.42
N ARG A 217 6.07 6.97 -4.66
CA ARG A 217 6.99 6.08 -3.94
C ARG A 217 7.04 6.33 -2.43
N ASN A 218 6.74 7.55 -1.99
CA ASN A 218 6.69 7.87 -0.57
C ASN A 218 5.42 7.30 0.11
N LEU A 219 4.42 6.92 -0.69
CA LEU A 219 3.15 6.37 -0.23
C LEU A 219 3.04 4.87 -0.44
N LEU A 220 3.71 4.32 -1.47
CA LEU A 220 3.69 2.91 -1.84
C LEU A 220 5.03 2.26 -1.50
N GLU A 221 4.96 1.08 -0.92
CA GLU A 221 6.14 0.27 -0.62
C GLU A 221 6.52 -0.57 -1.85
N ASN A 222 7.82 -0.76 -2.09
CA ASN A 222 8.36 -1.64 -3.15
C ASN A 222 7.96 -1.29 -4.59
N LEU A 223 7.63 -0.04 -4.89
CA LEU A 223 7.46 0.42 -6.27
C LEU A 223 8.83 0.43 -6.98
N GLN A 224 8.93 -0.24 -8.14
CA GLN A 224 10.18 -0.32 -8.91
C GLN A 224 10.49 0.98 -9.66
N ASP A 225 11.77 1.19 -10.03
CA ASP A 225 12.22 2.44 -10.66
C ASP A 225 11.58 2.69 -12.04
N GLU A 226 11.33 1.64 -12.79
CA GLU A 226 10.76 1.68 -14.14
C GLU A 226 9.24 1.44 -14.16
N GLU A 227 8.59 1.38 -12.99
CA GLU A 227 7.17 1.09 -12.85
C GLU A 227 6.34 2.37 -12.87
N ASN A 228 5.45 2.50 -13.87
CA ASN A 228 4.59 3.66 -14.05
C ASN A 228 3.15 3.36 -13.65
N ILE A 229 2.49 4.34 -13.04
CA ILE A 229 1.08 4.23 -12.70
C ILE A 229 0.24 4.44 -13.96
N VAL A 230 -0.62 3.47 -14.24
CA VAL A 230 -1.49 3.50 -15.43
C VAL A 230 -2.93 3.82 -15.07
N SER A 231 -3.41 3.30 -13.95
CA SER A 231 -4.80 3.46 -13.55
C SER A 231 -4.91 3.54 -12.03
N ILE A 232 -5.72 4.47 -11.57
CA ILE A 232 -6.15 4.56 -10.17
C ILE A 232 -7.66 4.38 -10.15
N LEU A 233 -8.12 3.34 -9.47
CA LEU A 233 -9.54 2.99 -9.38
C LEU A 233 -10.01 3.23 -7.93
N PRO A 234 -10.89 4.21 -7.71
CA PRO A 234 -11.54 4.39 -6.43
C PRO A 234 -12.63 3.32 -6.27
N ILE A 235 -12.67 2.68 -5.10
CA ILE A 235 -13.70 1.75 -4.67
C ILE A 235 -14.35 2.35 -3.44
N SER A 236 -15.66 2.57 -3.49
CA SER A 236 -16.38 3.16 -2.37
C SER A 236 -16.30 2.29 -1.12
N LYS A 237 -16.37 2.91 0.05
CA LYS A 237 -16.31 2.21 1.33
C LYS A 237 -17.44 1.20 1.45
N GLU A 238 -18.66 1.58 1.04
CA GLU A 238 -19.86 0.74 1.09
C GLU A 238 -19.66 -0.55 0.27
N LEU A 239 -19.09 -0.42 -0.93
CA LEU A 239 -18.81 -1.58 -1.79
C LEU A 239 -17.72 -2.48 -1.20
N VAL A 240 -16.69 -1.92 -0.58
CA VAL A 240 -15.67 -2.69 0.13
C VAL A 240 -16.28 -3.49 1.27
N ASP A 241 -17.18 -2.88 2.04
CA ASP A 241 -17.85 -3.50 3.17
C ASP A 241 -18.82 -4.61 2.70
N GLU A 242 -19.62 -4.34 1.65
CA GLU A 242 -20.52 -5.32 1.04
C GLU A 242 -19.76 -6.57 0.56
N VAL A 243 -18.68 -6.38 -0.21
CA VAL A 243 -17.87 -7.49 -0.74
C VAL A 243 -17.17 -8.25 0.39
N THR A 244 -16.75 -7.54 1.44
CA THR A 244 -16.12 -8.16 2.60
C THR A 244 -17.11 -9.04 3.36
N GLU A 245 -18.32 -8.59 3.58
CA GLU A 245 -19.36 -9.37 4.23
C GLU A 245 -19.78 -10.58 3.40
N LYS A 246 -20.04 -10.35 2.13
CA LYS A 246 -20.56 -11.36 1.20
C LYS A 246 -19.55 -12.48 0.86
N CYS A 247 -18.25 -12.15 0.80
CA CYS A 247 -17.25 -13.09 0.32
C CYS A 247 -16.17 -13.43 1.35
N LEU A 248 -15.72 -12.47 2.18
CA LEU A 248 -14.50 -12.63 2.98
C LEU A 248 -14.77 -13.07 4.42
N LYS A 249 -15.96 -12.78 4.99
CA LYS A 249 -16.36 -13.21 6.33
C LYS A 249 -16.91 -14.65 6.37
N ILE A 250 -17.22 -15.25 5.22
CA ILE A 250 -17.74 -16.61 5.14
C ILE A 250 -16.62 -17.60 5.46
N LYS A 251 -16.86 -18.51 6.41
CA LYS A 251 -15.99 -19.66 6.67
C LYS A 251 -16.22 -20.70 5.56
N LEU A 252 -15.16 -21.06 4.86
CA LEU A 252 -15.18 -22.07 3.81
C LEU A 252 -14.72 -23.40 4.38
N GLU A 253 -15.34 -24.49 3.95
CA GLU A 253 -14.84 -25.84 4.17
C GLU A 253 -13.67 -26.15 3.22
N GLU A 254 -12.90 -27.19 3.55
CA GLU A 254 -11.72 -27.55 2.76
C GLU A 254 -12.11 -27.97 1.34
N GLY A 255 -11.66 -27.18 0.35
CA GLY A 255 -11.99 -27.39 -1.08
C GLY A 255 -13.12 -26.52 -1.65
N GLU A 256 -13.84 -25.78 -0.83
CA GLU A 256 -14.86 -24.84 -1.31
C GLU A 256 -14.25 -23.57 -1.92
N LYS A 257 -14.87 -23.10 -3.00
CA LYS A 257 -14.53 -21.82 -3.61
C LYS A 257 -15.36 -20.71 -2.99
N ARG A 258 -14.76 -19.54 -2.85
CA ARG A 258 -15.49 -18.35 -2.40
C ARG A 258 -16.64 -18.02 -3.35
N PRO A 259 -17.80 -17.62 -2.83
CA PRO A 259 -18.88 -17.15 -3.66
C PRO A 259 -18.45 -15.90 -4.42
N PRO A 260 -18.91 -15.69 -5.67
CA PRO A 260 -18.63 -14.48 -6.42
C PRO A 260 -19.26 -13.26 -5.73
N SER A 261 -18.54 -12.15 -5.77
CA SER A 261 -19.05 -10.88 -5.22
C SER A 261 -20.21 -10.31 -6.05
N GLY A 262 -20.22 -10.62 -7.35
CA GLY A 262 -21.07 -9.99 -8.36
C GLY A 262 -20.43 -8.75 -8.99
N TYR A 263 -19.30 -8.31 -8.45
CA TYR A 263 -18.52 -7.20 -8.97
C TYR A 263 -17.17 -7.70 -9.47
N PHE A 264 -16.73 -7.19 -10.62
CA PHE A 264 -15.52 -7.65 -11.28
C PHE A 264 -14.62 -6.47 -11.62
N LEU A 265 -13.33 -6.74 -11.70
CA LEU A 265 -12.35 -5.85 -12.33
C LEU A 265 -12.00 -6.40 -13.70
N LEU A 266 -12.12 -5.53 -14.69
CA LEU A 266 -11.69 -5.75 -16.07
C LEU A 266 -10.35 -5.08 -16.29
N PHE A 267 -9.42 -5.81 -16.88
CA PHE A 267 -8.07 -5.36 -17.19
C PHE A 267 -7.90 -5.35 -18.70
N ALA A 268 -7.54 -4.24 -19.29
CA ALA A 268 -7.21 -4.14 -20.70
C ALA A 268 -5.72 -3.90 -20.89
N THR A 269 -5.08 -4.70 -21.76
CA THR A 269 -3.68 -4.54 -22.10
C THR A 269 -3.49 -3.79 -23.41
N LYS A 270 -2.30 -3.24 -23.60
CA LYS A 270 -1.89 -2.46 -24.78
C LYS A 270 -2.10 -3.25 -26.08
N LEU A 271 -1.81 -4.54 -26.08
CA LEU A 271 -1.91 -5.42 -27.26
C LEU A 271 -3.28 -6.07 -27.44
N GLY A 272 -4.32 -5.63 -26.71
CA GLY A 272 -5.70 -6.01 -26.94
C GLY A 272 -6.20 -7.20 -26.13
N LEU A 273 -5.47 -7.65 -25.11
CA LEU A 273 -5.97 -8.66 -24.20
C LEU A 273 -6.91 -8.03 -23.18
N ILE A 274 -7.91 -8.80 -22.74
CA ILE A 274 -8.82 -8.48 -21.65
C ILE A 274 -8.86 -9.62 -20.64
N LYS A 275 -8.96 -9.24 -19.37
CA LYS A 275 -9.09 -10.18 -18.24
C LYS A 275 -10.21 -9.71 -17.32
N LYS A 276 -10.97 -10.67 -16.80
CA LYS A 276 -11.99 -10.46 -15.78
C LYS A 276 -11.62 -11.20 -14.50
N THR A 277 -11.63 -10.49 -13.37
CA THR A 277 -11.33 -11.06 -12.04
C THR A 277 -12.34 -10.52 -11.03
N ASP A 278 -12.76 -11.34 -10.10
CA ASP A 278 -13.70 -10.94 -9.05
C ASP A 278 -13.06 -9.90 -8.10
N LEU A 279 -13.84 -8.90 -7.69
CA LEU A 279 -13.39 -7.80 -6.84
C LEU A 279 -12.88 -8.25 -5.47
N HIS A 280 -13.42 -9.35 -4.92
CA HIS A 280 -12.98 -9.86 -3.61
C HIS A 280 -11.47 -10.18 -3.55
N GLU A 281 -10.84 -10.49 -4.69
CA GLU A 281 -9.39 -10.72 -4.80
C GLU A 281 -8.54 -9.46 -4.51
N TYR A 282 -9.16 -8.27 -4.59
CA TYR A 282 -8.48 -6.97 -4.50
C TYR A 282 -8.84 -6.15 -3.26
N VAL A 283 -9.91 -6.50 -2.54
CA VAL A 283 -10.37 -5.72 -1.37
C VAL A 283 -9.31 -5.61 -0.27
N ARG A 284 -8.43 -6.60 -0.12
CA ARG A 284 -7.37 -6.64 0.90
C ARG A 284 -5.96 -6.42 0.34
N ILE A 285 -5.83 -5.58 -0.67
CA ILE A 285 -4.50 -5.19 -1.18
C ILE A 285 -3.91 -4.10 -0.28
N ASN A 286 -2.65 -4.26 0.11
CA ASN A 286 -1.93 -3.32 0.96
C ASN A 286 -0.93 -2.49 0.13
N ARG A 287 -0.22 -1.55 0.79
CA ARG A 287 0.78 -0.66 0.17
C ARG A 287 2.00 -1.36 -0.40
N ASN A 288 2.31 -2.59 0.04
CA ASN A 288 3.44 -3.39 -0.46
C ASN A 288 3.19 -4.04 -1.83
N GLY A 289 1.97 -3.93 -2.35
CA GLY A 289 1.60 -4.36 -3.68
C GLY A 289 1.52 -5.87 -3.89
N LYS A 290 0.81 -6.26 -4.94
CA LYS A 290 0.69 -7.65 -5.42
C LYS A 290 0.57 -7.67 -6.93
N TYR A 291 0.87 -8.82 -7.57
CA TYR A 291 0.58 -9.00 -8.98
C TYR A 291 -0.94 -9.07 -9.22
N ALA A 292 -1.42 -8.22 -10.13
CA ALA A 292 -2.80 -8.17 -10.59
C ALA A 292 -2.99 -8.91 -11.93
N LEU A 293 -1.94 -8.97 -12.75
CA LEU A 293 -1.98 -9.54 -14.09
C LEU A 293 -0.60 -10.15 -14.41
N ARG A 294 -0.58 -11.22 -15.22
CA ARG A 294 0.63 -11.74 -15.85
C ARG A 294 0.49 -11.62 -17.36
N PHE A 295 1.39 -10.89 -17.99
CA PHE A 295 1.34 -10.72 -19.44
C PHE A 295 1.66 -12.03 -20.17
N LYS A 296 0.91 -12.28 -21.23
CA LYS A 296 1.11 -13.45 -22.13
C LYS A 296 1.96 -13.12 -23.33
N LEU A 297 1.99 -11.85 -23.72
CA LEU A 297 2.70 -11.36 -24.89
C LEU A 297 3.91 -10.56 -24.43
N GLU A 298 4.99 -10.67 -25.18
CA GLU A 298 6.17 -9.84 -24.99
C GLU A 298 5.85 -8.38 -25.31
N ASN A 299 6.43 -7.47 -24.58
CA ASN A 299 6.22 -6.01 -24.70
C ASN A 299 4.76 -5.54 -24.53
N ASP A 300 3.92 -6.36 -23.90
CA ASP A 300 2.58 -5.94 -23.50
C ASP A 300 2.62 -5.20 -22.16
N SER A 301 1.68 -4.29 -21.96
CA SER A 301 1.54 -3.52 -20.72
C SER A 301 0.07 -3.31 -20.38
N LEU A 302 -0.22 -3.03 -19.13
CA LEU A 302 -1.56 -2.66 -18.70
C LEU A 302 -1.88 -1.23 -19.18
N VAL A 303 -3.10 -1.02 -19.70
CA VAL A 303 -3.55 0.31 -20.19
C VAL A 303 -4.70 0.82 -19.36
N ASN A 304 -5.64 -0.04 -18.98
CA ASN A 304 -6.84 0.41 -18.28
C ASN A 304 -7.38 -0.69 -17.35
N VAL A 305 -7.95 -0.26 -16.22
CA VAL A 305 -8.69 -1.14 -15.31
C VAL A 305 -10.01 -0.48 -14.96
N GLN A 306 -11.11 -1.24 -15.05
CA GLN A 306 -12.44 -0.76 -14.69
C GLN A 306 -13.23 -1.77 -13.87
N GLN A 307 -14.10 -1.26 -13.02
CA GLN A 307 -15.10 -2.06 -12.33
C GLN A 307 -16.26 -2.35 -13.29
N SER A 308 -16.85 -3.55 -13.17
CA SER A 308 -17.94 -4.03 -14.00
C SER A 308 -18.80 -5.07 -13.27
N VAL A 309 -20.01 -5.26 -13.77
CA VAL A 309 -20.90 -6.38 -13.40
C VAL A 309 -21.16 -7.24 -14.64
N ASP A 310 -21.69 -8.47 -14.44
CA ASP A 310 -21.90 -9.42 -15.54
C ASP A 310 -22.86 -8.92 -16.64
N SER A 311 -23.84 -8.08 -16.29
CA SER A 311 -24.80 -7.50 -17.23
C SER A 311 -24.22 -6.41 -18.12
N ASP A 312 -23.04 -5.88 -17.80
CA ASP A 312 -22.44 -4.76 -18.52
C ASP A 312 -22.03 -5.13 -19.94
N ASP A 313 -22.14 -4.13 -20.81
CA ASP A 313 -21.46 -4.13 -22.10
C ASP A 313 -20.03 -3.61 -21.95
N VAL A 314 -19.08 -4.35 -22.47
CA VAL A 314 -17.67 -3.95 -22.50
C VAL A 314 -17.36 -3.41 -23.89
N VAL A 315 -16.78 -2.22 -23.95
CA VAL A 315 -16.34 -1.58 -25.19
C VAL A 315 -14.85 -1.33 -25.11
N MET A 316 -14.07 -2.02 -25.93
CA MET A 316 -12.64 -1.77 -26.10
C MET A 316 -12.40 -0.95 -27.36
N ILE A 317 -11.61 0.10 -27.25
CA ILE A 317 -11.36 1.04 -28.34
C ILE A 317 -9.86 1.12 -28.62
N SER A 318 -9.49 1.02 -29.92
CA SER A 318 -8.11 1.11 -30.37
C SER A 318 -7.71 2.56 -30.69
N THR A 319 -6.42 2.86 -30.63
CA THR A 319 -5.84 4.16 -31.05
C THR A 319 -6.14 4.47 -32.50
N THR A 320 -6.40 3.45 -33.33
CA THR A 320 -6.77 3.58 -34.75
C THR A 320 -8.26 3.87 -35.00
N GLY A 321 -9.04 4.09 -33.94
CA GLY A 321 -10.44 4.49 -34.04
C GLY A 321 -11.43 3.35 -34.30
N TYR A 322 -11.11 2.11 -33.93
CA TYR A 322 -12.02 0.96 -33.95
C TYR A 322 -12.48 0.60 -32.56
N ALA A 323 -13.74 0.20 -32.42
CA ALA A 323 -14.37 -0.21 -31.17
C ALA A 323 -14.93 -1.65 -31.27
N SER A 324 -14.62 -2.50 -30.33
CA SER A 324 -15.20 -3.84 -30.16
C SER A 324 -16.12 -3.85 -28.93
N ARG A 325 -17.40 -4.19 -29.11
CA ARG A 325 -18.42 -4.29 -28.06
C ARG A 325 -18.81 -5.73 -27.84
N PHE A 326 -18.84 -6.19 -26.61
CA PHE A 326 -19.30 -7.52 -26.18
C PHE A 326 -19.77 -7.50 -24.73
N LYS A 327 -20.54 -8.52 -24.32
CA LYS A 327 -21.05 -8.64 -22.95
C LYS A 327 -19.93 -9.06 -21.99
N CYS A 328 -19.97 -8.57 -20.75
CA CYS A 328 -19.01 -8.90 -19.71
C CYS A 328 -19.03 -10.40 -19.33
N ASP A 329 -20.20 -11.04 -19.40
CA ASP A 329 -20.37 -12.48 -19.15
C ASP A 329 -19.68 -13.38 -20.19
N ALA A 330 -19.47 -12.86 -21.41
CA ALA A 330 -18.70 -13.56 -22.45
C ALA A 330 -17.22 -13.76 -22.08
N ILE A 331 -16.74 -13.05 -21.04
CA ILE A 331 -15.37 -13.19 -20.53
C ILE A 331 -15.40 -14.08 -19.29
N ARG A 332 -14.70 -15.21 -19.38
CA ARG A 332 -14.55 -16.12 -18.22
C ARG A 332 -13.83 -15.42 -17.07
N THR A 333 -14.42 -15.47 -15.87
CA THR A 333 -13.75 -15.02 -14.65
C THR A 333 -12.51 -15.86 -14.37
N SER A 334 -11.43 -15.22 -14.02
CA SER A 334 -10.12 -15.85 -13.81
C SER A 334 -9.43 -15.27 -12.56
N GLY A 335 -8.53 -16.04 -11.97
CA GLY A 335 -7.77 -15.63 -10.79
C GLY A 335 -6.82 -14.44 -11.07
N ARG A 336 -6.34 -13.83 -9.99
CA ARG A 336 -5.55 -12.59 -10.05
C ARG A 336 -4.34 -12.63 -10.98
N VAL A 337 -3.61 -13.73 -11.05
CA VAL A 337 -2.33 -13.84 -11.79
C VAL A 337 -2.50 -14.34 -13.23
N SER A 338 -3.73 -14.51 -13.74
CA SER A 338 -3.96 -14.99 -15.12
C SER A 338 -3.71 -13.89 -16.16
N GLY A 339 -3.45 -14.28 -17.43
CA GLY A 339 -3.08 -13.35 -18.51
C GLY A 339 -4.22 -12.95 -19.47
N GLY A 340 -5.50 -13.33 -19.18
CA GLY A 340 -6.66 -12.92 -20.01
C GLY A 340 -6.80 -13.59 -21.37
N VAL A 341 -7.70 -13.04 -22.20
CA VAL A 341 -8.04 -13.46 -23.56
C VAL A 341 -8.06 -12.26 -24.50
N TYR A 342 -8.08 -12.45 -25.82
CA TYR A 342 -8.22 -11.32 -26.74
C TYR A 342 -9.60 -10.66 -26.61
N GLY A 343 -9.64 -9.35 -26.36
CA GLY A 343 -10.86 -8.54 -26.33
C GLY A 343 -11.07 -7.75 -27.62
N ILE A 344 -10.00 -7.16 -28.15
CA ILE A 344 -10.00 -6.49 -29.45
C ILE A 344 -8.73 -6.86 -30.23
N LYS A 345 -8.85 -6.97 -31.54
CA LYS A 345 -7.73 -7.21 -32.43
C LYS A 345 -7.16 -5.89 -32.91
N VAL A 346 -6.01 -5.48 -32.37
CA VAL A 346 -5.36 -4.19 -32.67
C VAL A 346 -4.35 -4.26 -33.81
N ALA A 347 -3.77 -5.47 -34.08
CA ALA A 347 -2.82 -5.69 -35.16
C ALA A 347 -3.31 -6.79 -36.08
N ASP A 348 -2.93 -6.76 -37.39
CA ASP A 348 -3.17 -7.85 -38.29
C ASP A 348 -2.28 -9.05 -37.96
N ARG A 349 -2.67 -10.29 -38.42
CA ARG A 349 -1.91 -11.52 -38.22
C ARG A 349 -0.44 -11.45 -38.66
N LYS A 350 -0.08 -10.45 -39.45
CA LYS A 350 1.28 -10.19 -39.95
C LYS A 350 2.06 -9.15 -39.18
N GLY A 351 1.48 -8.63 -38.04
CA GLY A 351 2.12 -7.58 -37.25
C GLY A 351 2.16 -6.19 -37.93
N SER A 352 1.54 -6.05 -39.08
CA SER A 352 1.54 -4.82 -39.89
C SER A 352 0.28 -3.98 -39.64
N GLY A 353 0.04 -3.55 -38.43
CA GLY A 353 -1.10 -2.67 -38.14
C GLY A 353 -0.85 -2.05 -36.82
N GLY A 354 -0.23 -0.89 -36.81
CA GLY A 354 0.36 -0.21 -35.67
C GLY A 354 -0.63 0.42 -34.71
N GLY A 355 -1.69 -0.28 -34.28
CA GLY A 355 -2.60 0.23 -33.28
C GLY A 355 -2.43 -0.44 -31.92
N PHE A 356 -2.76 0.31 -30.88
CA PHE A 356 -2.83 -0.16 -29.50
C PHE A 356 -4.25 0.05 -28.94
N VAL A 357 -4.51 -0.45 -27.76
CA VAL A 357 -5.74 -0.11 -27.03
C VAL A 357 -5.63 1.29 -26.45
N ALA A 358 -6.56 2.18 -26.84
CA ALA A 358 -6.67 3.53 -26.30
C ALA A 358 -7.45 3.57 -24.97
N GLY A 359 -8.37 2.61 -24.77
CA GLY A 359 -9.14 2.51 -23.56
C GLY A 359 -10.21 1.42 -23.61
N MET A 360 -10.78 1.15 -22.45
CA MET A 360 -11.88 0.21 -22.26
C MET A 360 -12.94 0.85 -21.39
N LEU A 361 -14.21 0.57 -21.69
CA LEU A 361 -15.37 1.02 -20.91
C LEU A 361 -16.24 -0.18 -20.55
N ALA A 362 -16.80 -0.18 -19.34
CA ALA A 362 -17.87 -1.05 -18.90
C ALA A 362 -19.13 -0.22 -18.67
N MET A 363 -20.26 -0.60 -19.26
CA MET A 363 -21.49 0.20 -19.27
C MET A 363 -22.70 -0.71 -19.17
N SER A 364 -23.63 -0.38 -18.28
CA SER A 364 -24.88 -1.13 -18.03
C SER A 364 -26.07 -0.64 -18.83
N ASP A 365 -26.02 0.57 -19.37
CA ASP A 365 -27.17 1.24 -19.98
C ASP A 365 -26.90 1.59 -21.45
N ALA A 366 -27.87 1.25 -22.32
CA ALA A 366 -27.83 1.56 -23.74
C ALA A 366 -27.80 3.05 -24.06
N ASP A 367 -28.38 3.87 -23.18
CA ASP A 367 -28.38 5.34 -23.32
C ASP A 367 -27.07 5.99 -22.87
N SER A 368 -26.19 5.21 -22.21
CA SER A 368 -24.86 5.67 -21.84
C SER A 368 -24.10 6.15 -23.07
N GLN A 369 -23.40 7.25 -22.92
CA GLN A 369 -22.66 7.87 -24.01
C GLN A 369 -21.16 7.64 -23.85
N ILE A 370 -20.51 7.47 -25.00
CA ILE A 370 -19.07 7.28 -25.14
C ILE A 370 -18.47 8.55 -25.71
N LEU A 371 -17.55 9.17 -24.98
CA LEU A 371 -16.72 10.26 -25.45
C LEU A 371 -15.39 9.69 -25.91
N THR A 372 -15.03 9.96 -27.17
CA THR A 372 -13.70 9.66 -27.70
C THR A 372 -13.00 10.98 -28.02
N ILE A 373 -11.71 11.07 -27.66
CA ILE A 373 -10.89 12.27 -27.89
C ILE A 373 -9.65 11.86 -28.66
N SER A 374 -9.36 12.62 -29.72
CA SER A 374 -8.14 12.43 -30.51
C SER A 374 -6.99 13.30 -29.99
N LYS A 375 -5.79 12.93 -30.38
CA LYS A 375 -4.53 13.62 -30.05
C LYS A 375 -4.57 15.11 -30.40
N PHE A 376 -5.29 15.50 -31.44
CA PHE A 376 -5.43 16.90 -31.87
C PHE A 376 -6.68 17.62 -31.36
N GLY A 377 -7.24 17.16 -30.24
CA GLY A 377 -8.33 17.84 -29.55
C GLY A 377 -9.68 17.76 -30.24
N MET A 378 -9.88 16.80 -31.15
CA MET A 378 -11.17 16.46 -31.68
C MET A 378 -11.89 15.52 -30.73
N ALA A 379 -13.12 15.81 -30.38
CA ALA A 379 -13.95 14.98 -29.53
C ALA A 379 -15.23 14.58 -30.23
N LYS A 380 -15.64 13.35 -29.98
CA LYS A 380 -16.88 12.80 -30.48
C LYS A 380 -17.64 12.13 -29.36
N ARG A 381 -18.91 12.44 -29.21
CA ARG A 381 -19.85 11.79 -28.31
C ARG A 381 -20.77 10.89 -29.13
N SER A 382 -20.88 9.62 -28.72
CA SER A 382 -21.72 8.60 -29.39
C SER A 382 -22.49 7.79 -28.36
N ARG A 383 -23.73 7.43 -28.65
CA ARG A 383 -24.54 6.56 -27.80
C ARG A 383 -24.09 5.10 -27.92
N LEU A 384 -24.14 4.34 -26.83
CA LEU A 384 -23.88 2.91 -26.85
C LEU A 384 -24.89 2.18 -27.73
N GLY A 385 -26.18 2.50 -27.56
CA GLY A 385 -27.32 1.92 -28.29
C GLY A 385 -27.65 0.48 -27.83
N THR A 386 -28.77 -0.03 -28.33
CA THR A 386 -29.21 -1.42 -28.03
C THR A 386 -28.46 -2.47 -28.80
N ALA A 387 -27.73 -2.11 -29.85
CA ALA A 387 -27.11 -2.99 -30.84
C ALA A 387 -28.10 -3.72 -31.77
N ASP A 388 -29.38 -3.42 -31.68
CA ASP A 388 -30.42 -3.98 -32.55
C ASP A 388 -30.38 -3.36 -33.94
N ARG A 389 -30.99 -4.06 -34.88
CA ARG A 389 -31.25 -3.50 -36.20
C ARG A 389 -32.50 -2.68 -36.17
N VAL A 390 -32.37 -1.39 -36.49
CA VAL A 390 -33.44 -0.41 -36.52
C VAL A 390 -33.51 0.24 -37.92
N PRO A 391 -34.66 0.79 -38.34
CA PRO A 391 -34.76 1.58 -39.59
C PRO A 391 -33.73 2.71 -39.62
N ASP A 392 -33.06 2.88 -40.77
CA ASP A 392 -32.22 4.06 -41.03
C ASP A 392 -33.14 5.26 -41.36
N LEU A 393 -33.15 6.26 -40.49
CA LEU A 393 -33.97 7.43 -40.64
C LEU A 393 -33.17 8.60 -41.26
N ASP A 394 -33.82 9.44 -42.04
CA ASP A 394 -33.25 10.68 -42.50
C ASP A 394 -33.23 11.74 -41.40
N ARG A 395 -32.85 13.01 -41.74
CA ARG A 395 -32.81 14.13 -40.77
C ARG A 395 -34.17 14.58 -40.28
N ASP A 396 -35.19 14.24 -41.04
CA ASP A 396 -36.59 14.63 -40.80
C ASP A 396 -37.36 13.49 -40.11
N GLY A 397 -36.69 12.35 -39.87
CA GLY A 397 -37.27 11.17 -39.18
C GLY A 397 -37.97 10.20 -40.09
N ASN A 398 -37.85 10.32 -41.41
CA ASN A 398 -38.46 9.40 -42.38
C ASN A 398 -37.53 8.19 -42.65
N GLU A 399 -38.16 7.05 -42.91
CA GLU A 399 -37.43 5.81 -43.25
C GLU A 399 -36.73 5.95 -44.60
N ARG A 400 -35.48 5.44 -44.67
CA ARG A 400 -34.69 5.37 -45.90
C ARG A 400 -34.82 4.02 -46.54
N PHE A 401 -34.87 4.02 -47.85
CA PHE A 401 -34.91 2.81 -48.65
C PHE A 401 -33.64 2.69 -49.50
N ASP A 402 -33.24 1.48 -49.84
CA ASP A 402 -32.16 1.21 -50.78
C ASP A 402 -32.61 1.39 -52.23
N ASP A 403 -31.68 1.21 -53.20
CA ASP A 403 -31.95 1.36 -54.63
C ASP A 403 -32.94 0.32 -55.13
N ASP A 404 -33.14 -0.80 -54.41
CA ASP A 404 -34.06 -1.90 -54.72
C ASP A 404 -35.44 -1.70 -54.01
N GLY A 405 -35.63 -0.62 -53.28
CA GLY A 405 -36.87 -0.29 -52.59
C GLY A 405 -37.06 -0.99 -51.24
N ASN A 406 -36.05 -1.67 -50.68
CA ASN A 406 -36.11 -2.29 -49.36
C ASN A 406 -35.77 -1.29 -48.29
N LEU A 407 -36.41 -1.43 -47.12
CA LEU A 407 -36.13 -0.62 -45.94
C LEU A 407 -34.67 -0.73 -45.52
N LYS A 408 -33.94 0.37 -45.54
CA LYS A 408 -32.56 0.41 -45.12
C LYS A 408 -32.46 0.29 -43.58
N MET A 409 -31.75 -0.73 -43.12
CA MET A 409 -31.59 -0.99 -41.71
C MET A 409 -30.20 -0.61 -41.22
N MET A 410 -30.13 0.10 -40.10
CA MET A 410 -28.89 0.42 -39.42
C MET A 410 -28.80 -0.30 -38.07
N THR A 411 -27.65 -0.35 -37.47
CA THR A 411 -27.49 -0.85 -36.09
C THR A 411 -27.57 0.33 -35.14
N ASP A 412 -28.45 0.26 -34.16
CA ASP A 412 -28.52 1.25 -33.09
C ASP A 412 -27.25 1.22 -32.25
N GLY A 413 -26.50 2.33 -32.23
CA GLY A 413 -25.23 2.44 -31.53
C GLY A 413 -24.13 1.48 -32.05
N TYR A 414 -23.40 0.86 -31.15
CA TYR A 414 -22.29 -0.05 -31.45
C TYR A 414 -22.80 -1.49 -31.58
N ARG A 415 -22.47 -2.12 -32.72
CA ARG A 415 -22.80 -3.54 -32.93
C ARG A 415 -22.13 -4.43 -31.91
N SER A 416 -22.87 -5.37 -31.32
CA SER A 416 -22.31 -6.42 -30.47
C SER A 416 -21.45 -7.39 -31.31
N THR A 417 -20.29 -7.79 -30.80
CA THR A 417 -19.34 -8.69 -31.42
C THR A 417 -18.85 -9.71 -30.40
N ASN A 418 -18.18 -10.74 -30.82
CA ASN A 418 -17.47 -11.63 -29.90
C ASN A 418 -16.12 -10.99 -29.46
N PRO A 419 -15.63 -11.29 -28.24
CA PRO A 419 -14.29 -10.92 -27.82
C PRO A 419 -13.23 -11.32 -28.87
N GLY A 420 -12.25 -10.45 -29.14
CA GLY A 420 -11.20 -10.68 -30.15
C GLY A 420 -11.55 -10.25 -31.57
N ALA A 421 -12.72 -9.63 -31.80
CA ALA A 421 -13.05 -9.02 -33.08
C ALA A 421 -12.25 -7.71 -33.32
N LYS A 422 -12.09 -7.32 -34.59
CA LYS A 422 -11.51 -6.01 -34.98
C LYS A 422 -12.45 -4.85 -34.56
N GLY A 423 -13.74 -5.12 -34.48
CA GLY A 423 -14.76 -4.15 -34.13
C GLY A 423 -15.22 -3.27 -35.30
N VAL A 424 -15.88 -2.16 -34.98
CA VAL A 424 -16.43 -1.17 -35.91
C VAL A 424 -15.71 0.17 -35.76
N ARG A 425 -15.65 0.96 -36.83
CA ARG A 425 -15.04 2.31 -36.74
C ARG A 425 -15.90 3.20 -35.85
N THR A 426 -15.29 3.83 -34.85
CA THR A 426 -15.96 4.74 -33.93
C THR A 426 -15.70 6.20 -34.27
N MET A 427 -14.53 6.55 -34.80
CA MET A 427 -14.16 7.90 -35.17
C MET A 427 -13.30 7.88 -36.42
N LYS A 428 -13.48 8.86 -37.32
CA LYS A 428 -12.60 9.09 -38.46
C LYS A 428 -11.45 9.99 -38.02
N LEU A 429 -10.26 9.42 -38.00
CA LEU A 429 -9.02 10.13 -37.67
C LEU A 429 -8.40 10.75 -38.92
N ASP A 430 -7.56 11.72 -38.74
CA ASP A 430 -6.85 12.41 -39.82
C ASP A 430 -5.55 11.68 -40.13
N GLU A 431 -5.55 10.82 -41.18
CA GLU A 431 -4.43 9.99 -41.53
C GLU A 431 -3.20 10.80 -42.03
N GLU A 432 -3.43 11.99 -42.63
CA GLU A 432 -2.34 12.88 -43.08
C GLU A 432 -1.48 13.40 -41.94
N PHE A 433 -2.06 13.53 -40.76
CA PHE A 433 -1.39 14.08 -39.58
C PHE A 433 -1.09 13.02 -38.52
N SER A 434 -1.26 11.73 -38.83
CA SER A 434 -1.07 10.62 -37.88
C SER A 434 -1.87 10.82 -36.59
N ASP A 435 -3.14 11.25 -36.72
CA ASP A 435 -4.05 11.44 -35.59
C ASP A 435 -4.41 10.10 -34.97
N GLU A 436 -4.46 10.05 -33.64
CA GLU A 436 -4.74 8.85 -32.87
C GLU A 436 -5.76 9.15 -31.78
N LEU A 437 -6.55 8.14 -31.39
CA LEU A 437 -7.37 8.23 -30.20
C LEU A 437 -6.51 8.11 -28.94
N VAL A 438 -6.57 9.11 -28.08
CA VAL A 438 -5.80 9.16 -26.83
C VAL A 438 -6.64 8.95 -25.59
N SER A 439 -7.95 9.23 -25.64
CA SER A 439 -8.81 9.07 -24.47
C SER A 439 -10.20 8.59 -24.83
N VAL A 440 -10.73 7.75 -23.97
CA VAL A 440 -12.09 7.20 -24.06
C VAL A 440 -12.73 7.28 -22.68
N ARG A 441 -13.91 7.90 -22.59
CA ARG A 441 -14.62 8.09 -21.31
C ARG A 441 -16.10 7.74 -21.46
N ARG A 442 -16.67 7.14 -20.41
CA ARG A 442 -18.13 7.03 -20.24
C ARG A 442 -18.67 8.36 -19.74
N ILE A 443 -19.80 8.78 -20.26
CA ILE A 443 -20.57 9.91 -19.76
C ILE A 443 -21.87 9.37 -19.18
N PRO A 444 -22.00 9.35 -17.85
CA PRO A 444 -23.21 8.89 -17.19
C PRO A 444 -24.33 9.93 -17.23
N ASP A 445 -24.02 11.22 -17.15
CA ASP A 445 -24.99 12.33 -17.18
C ASP A 445 -24.49 13.47 -18.07
N LEU A 446 -25.42 14.07 -18.84
CA LEU A 446 -25.13 15.22 -19.70
C LEU A 446 -24.87 16.51 -18.91
N ASN A 447 -25.36 16.58 -17.69
CA ASN A 447 -25.09 17.69 -16.77
C ASN A 447 -23.70 17.65 -16.12
N ASP A 448 -22.96 16.57 -16.34
CA ASP A 448 -21.62 16.43 -15.82
C ASP A 448 -20.64 17.41 -16.44
N ASN A 449 -19.51 17.58 -15.79
CA ASN A 449 -18.41 18.39 -16.29
C ASN A 449 -17.23 17.49 -16.71
N LEU A 450 -16.66 17.84 -17.85
CA LEU A 450 -15.49 17.20 -18.43
C LEU A 450 -14.23 18.02 -18.10
N PHE A 451 -13.21 17.38 -17.54
CA PHE A 451 -11.88 17.94 -17.44
C PHE A 451 -11.03 17.45 -18.60
N VAL A 452 -10.51 18.36 -19.40
CA VAL A 452 -9.55 18.07 -20.48
C VAL A 452 -8.21 18.66 -20.12
N LEU A 453 -7.17 17.83 -20.19
CA LEU A 453 -5.80 18.19 -19.88
C LEU A 453 -4.94 18.02 -21.13
N THR A 454 -4.02 18.97 -21.34
CA THR A 454 -2.99 18.84 -22.36
C THR A 454 -1.66 18.43 -21.74
N LYS A 455 -0.76 17.91 -22.57
CA LYS A 455 0.60 17.53 -22.17
C LYS A 455 1.40 18.69 -21.56
N LYS A 456 1.13 19.93 -22.00
CA LYS A 456 1.75 21.15 -21.44
C LYS A 456 1.10 21.65 -20.14
N GLY A 457 0.20 20.87 -19.53
CA GLY A 457 -0.42 21.19 -18.25
C GLY A 457 -1.59 22.20 -18.35
N MET A 458 -2.08 22.51 -19.54
CA MET A 458 -3.29 23.31 -19.69
C MET A 458 -4.52 22.46 -19.39
N MET A 459 -5.42 22.99 -18.57
CA MET A 459 -6.65 22.30 -18.17
C MET A 459 -7.86 23.16 -18.48
N ILE A 460 -8.87 22.55 -19.09
CA ILE A 460 -10.19 23.15 -19.31
C ILE A 460 -11.26 22.29 -18.66
N ARG A 461 -12.23 22.91 -18.01
CA ARG A 461 -13.46 22.27 -17.51
C ARG A 461 -14.63 22.69 -18.38
N LEU A 462 -15.21 21.72 -19.09
CA LEU A 462 -16.32 21.92 -20.02
C LEU A 462 -17.56 21.20 -19.50
N ALA A 463 -18.74 21.77 -19.74
CA ALA A 463 -19.98 21.01 -19.59
C ALA A 463 -20.09 19.99 -20.73
N VAL A 464 -20.53 18.78 -20.43
CA VAL A 464 -20.62 17.65 -21.37
C VAL A 464 -21.56 17.95 -22.52
N ASP A 465 -22.66 18.69 -22.28
CA ASP A 465 -23.65 19.11 -23.28
C ASP A 465 -23.05 19.92 -24.42
N GLN A 466 -21.92 20.61 -24.19
CA GLN A 466 -21.19 21.37 -25.21
C GLN A 466 -20.47 20.44 -26.22
N THR A 467 -20.32 19.16 -25.97
CA THR A 467 -19.84 18.20 -26.95
C THR A 467 -21.02 17.63 -27.73
N LYS A 468 -21.01 17.81 -29.06
CA LYS A 468 -22.13 17.40 -29.92
C LYS A 468 -22.23 15.87 -30.01
N GLU A 469 -23.44 15.34 -29.80
CA GLU A 469 -23.72 13.93 -30.10
C GLU A 469 -23.70 13.70 -31.60
N THR A 470 -23.15 12.58 -32.03
CA THR A 470 -23.01 12.22 -33.42
C THR A 470 -23.32 10.72 -33.61
N SER A 471 -24.42 10.43 -34.29
CA SER A 471 -24.85 9.07 -34.64
C SER A 471 -23.98 8.43 -35.74
N GLY A 472 -23.33 9.23 -36.56
CA GLY A 472 -22.51 8.77 -37.68
C GLY A 472 -21.19 8.13 -37.20
N LYS A 473 -20.97 6.83 -37.52
CA LYS A 473 -19.80 6.06 -37.11
C LYS A 473 -18.47 6.55 -37.71
N SER A 474 -18.50 7.32 -38.82
CA SER A 474 -17.30 7.77 -39.53
C SER A 474 -17.10 9.29 -39.52
N THR A 475 -17.57 9.96 -38.50
CA THR A 475 -17.39 11.44 -38.37
C THR A 475 -16.12 11.76 -37.57
N LYS A 476 -15.52 12.93 -37.87
CA LYS A 476 -14.33 13.44 -37.17
C LYS A 476 -14.64 14.01 -35.78
N GLY A 477 -15.92 14.22 -35.45
CA GLY A 477 -16.32 14.88 -34.19
C GLY A 477 -16.23 16.41 -34.25
N THR A 478 -16.18 17.05 -33.08
CA THR A 478 -16.08 18.53 -32.90
C THR A 478 -14.81 18.88 -32.15
N ARG A 479 -14.21 20.02 -32.47
CA ARG A 479 -13.03 20.51 -31.75
C ARG A 479 -13.43 21.03 -30.37
N ILE A 480 -12.83 20.49 -29.31
CA ILE A 480 -13.04 20.93 -27.94
C ILE A 480 -11.94 21.84 -27.42
N MET A 481 -10.74 21.70 -28.00
CA MET A 481 -9.58 22.52 -27.67
C MET A 481 -8.75 22.78 -28.92
N GLU A 482 -8.16 23.97 -29.05
CA GLU A 482 -7.28 24.28 -30.17
C GLU A 482 -5.83 23.99 -29.78
N LEU A 483 -5.30 22.89 -30.33
CA LEU A 483 -3.96 22.36 -30.04
C LEU A 483 -2.99 22.51 -31.22
N ARG A 484 -3.46 23.10 -32.34
CA ARG A 484 -2.62 23.32 -33.54
C ARG A 484 -2.29 24.81 -33.67
N SER A 485 -1.02 25.10 -33.92
CA SER A 485 -0.59 26.36 -34.45
C SER A 485 -1.26 26.62 -35.82
N LYS A 486 -1.44 27.87 -36.16
CA LYS A 486 -1.94 28.29 -37.49
C LYS A 486 -0.96 27.85 -38.61
N ASP A 487 0.32 27.62 -38.28
CA ASP A 487 1.31 27.01 -39.14
C ASP A 487 1.16 25.48 -39.13
N LYS A 488 0.87 24.91 -40.30
CA LYS A 488 0.63 23.47 -40.51
C LYS A 488 1.80 22.55 -40.13
N SER A 489 2.95 23.12 -39.82
CA SER A 489 4.19 22.39 -39.50
C SER A 489 4.54 22.32 -38.01
N ALA A 490 3.87 23.07 -37.14
CA ALA A 490 4.15 23.08 -35.70
C ALA A 490 2.95 22.63 -34.90
N HIS A 491 3.16 21.68 -33.99
CA HIS A 491 2.20 21.26 -32.99
C HIS A 491 2.52 22.00 -31.69
N ASP A 492 1.64 22.89 -31.26
CA ASP A 492 1.87 23.70 -30.07
C ASP A 492 1.60 22.94 -28.78
N ASP A 493 0.71 21.92 -28.83
CA ASP A 493 0.34 21.13 -27.65
C ASP A 493 -0.33 19.80 -28.08
N GLU A 494 -0.04 18.69 -27.41
CA GLU A 494 -0.61 17.36 -27.68
C GLU A 494 -1.50 16.90 -26.51
#